data_705f366fd111eff802c29398a10ef891
#
_entry.id   705f366fd111eff802c29398a10ef891
#
_cell.length_a   1.000
_cell.length_b   1.000
_cell.length_c   1.000
_cell.angle_alpha   90.00
_cell.angle_beta   90.00
_cell.angle_gamma   90.00
#
_symmetry.space_group_name_H-M   'P 1'
#
loop_
_entity.id
_entity.type
_entity.pdbx_description
1 polymer ?
#
loop_
_entity_poly.entity_id
_entity_poly.type
_entity_poly.pdbx_seq_one_letter_code
_entity_poly.pdbx_strand_id
1 'polypeptide(L)'
;WHQQGLLPLGEQLTSDPRCRFVHGDFFAMSASRSKGFDPKNRRRRYHAILLDVDHSPRDVLHFSHAPFYESDGLRRLTSHLLPGGVFGLWSNDPPDEQFQVALSEVFAYYETHVVTFSNPIQRRDEANTVYVARNE
;
A
#
# COMPACT_ATOMS: atom_id res chain seq x y z
N TRP A 1 -18.31 0.41 7.70
CA TRP A 1 -18.09 1.25 8.89
C TRP A 1 -18.19 2.74 8.56
N HIS A 2 -17.42 3.27 7.60
CA HIS A 2 -17.51 4.67 7.19
C HIS A 2 -18.93 5.05 6.74
N GLN A 3 -19.54 4.25 5.85
CA GLN A 3 -20.90 4.47 5.35
C GLN A 3 -21.98 4.35 6.43
N GLN A 4 -21.70 3.70 7.53
CA GLN A 4 -22.60 3.52 8.66
C GLN A 4 -22.37 4.53 9.79
N GLY A 5 -21.43 5.47 9.61
CA GLY A 5 -21.12 6.48 10.63
C GLY A 5 -20.46 5.92 11.90
N LEU A 6 -19.89 4.71 11.83
CA LEU A 6 -19.26 4.06 13.00
C LEU A 6 -17.83 4.55 13.28
N LEU A 7 -17.25 5.29 12.36
CA LEU A 7 -15.90 5.82 12.48
C LEU A 7 -15.91 7.35 12.40
N PRO A 8 -15.00 8.02 13.12
CA PRO A 8 -14.75 9.44 12.95
C PRO A 8 -14.47 9.74 11.47
N LEU A 9 -14.91 10.90 10.97
CA LEU A 9 -14.78 11.32 9.58
C LEU A 9 -15.53 10.46 8.54
N GLY A 10 -16.23 9.40 8.96
CA GLY A 10 -16.93 8.49 8.05
C GLY A 10 -17.91 9.21 7.13
N GLU A 11 -18.76 10.09 7.69
CA GLU A 11 -19.71 10.88 6.92
C GLU A 11 -19.03 11.86 5.97
N GLN A 12 -17.97 12.53 6.41
CA GLN A 12 -17.21 13.48 5.59
C GLN A 12 -16.58 12.78 4.39
N LEU A 13 -15.96 11.60 4.59
CA LEU A 13 -15.35 10.82 3.53
C LEU A 13 -16.39 10.26 2.55
N THR A 14 -17.55 9.80 3.05
CA THR A 14 -18.60 9.23 2.19
C THR A 14 -19.34 10.28 1.37
N SER A 15 -19.42 11.51 1.85
CA SER A 15 -20.07 12.64 1.15
C SER A 15 -19.13 13.39 0.19
N ASP A 16 -17.81 13.25 0.32
CA ASP A 16 -16.85 13.92 -0.56
C ASP A 16 -16.79 13.23 -1.94
N PRO A 17 -17.13 13.94 -3.04
CA PRO A 17 -17.16 13.37 -4.39
C PRO A 17 -15.77 12.91 -4.88
N ARG A 18 -14.69 13.35 -4.24
CA ARG A 18 -13.32 12.91 -4.54
C ARG A 18 -12.98 11.57 -3.88
N CYS A 19 -13.74 11.17 -2.85
CA CYS A 19 -13.54 9.92 -2.10
C CYS A 19 -14.50 8.85 -2.60
N ARG A 20 -13.98 7.67 -2.88
CA ARG A 20 -14.78 6.51 -3.25
C ARG A 20 -14.27 5.25 -2.58
N PHE A 21 -15.14 4.59 -1.83
CA PHE A 21 -14.86 3.29 -1.24
C PHE A 21 -15.07 2.18 -2.28
N VAL A 22 -14.08 1.29 -2.40
CA VAL A 22 -14.17 0.08 -3.20
C VAL A 22 -13.88 -1.10 -2.26
N HIS A 23 -14.88 -1.95 -2.04
CA HIS A 23 -14.72 -3.17 -1.27
C HIS A 23 -14.17 -4.28 -2.18
N GLY A 24 -13.06 -4.91 -1.79
CA GLY A 24 -12.44 -5.98 -2.56
C GLY A 24 -11.13 -6.47 -1.93
N ASP A 25 -10.62 -7.56 -2.46
CA ASP A 25 -9.30 -8.09 -2.12
C ASP A 25 -8.23 -7.31 -2.90
N PHE A 26 -7.45 -6.49 -2.19
CA PHE A 26 -6.40 -5.66 -2.78
C PHE A 26 -5.37 -6.50 -3.54
N PHE A 27 -4.91 -7.61 -2.95
CA PHE A 27 -3.84 -8.44 -3.53
C PHE A 27 -4.31 -9.12 -4.81
N ALA A 28 -5.54 -9.65 -4.82
CA ALA A 28 -6.14 -10.21 -6.04
C ALA A 28 -6.38 -9.16 -7.13
N MET A 29 -6.73 -7.93 -6.74
CA MET A 29 -6.92 -6.81 -7.68
C MET A 29 -5.59 -6.33 -8.24
N SER A 30 -4.55 -6.22 -7.41
CA SER A 30 -3.18 -5.86 -7.80
C SER A 30 -2.57 -6.89 -8.76
N ALA A 31 -2.79 -8.18 -8.52
CA ALA A 31 -2.27 -9.25 -9.35
C ALA A 31 -2.86 -9.30 -10.77
N SER A 32 -3.97 -8.61 -11.03
CA SER A 32 -4.72 -8.74 -12.28
C SER A 32 -4.92 -7.40 -12.99
N ARG A 33 -4.23 -7.24 -14.13
CA ARG A 33 -4.44 -6.09 -15.03
C ARG A 33 -5.89 -5.96 -15.52
N SER A 34 -6.62 -7.07 -15.63
CA SER A 34 -8.00 -7.07 -16.13
C SER A 34 -9.02 -6.71 -15.07
N LYS A 35 -8.73 -6.92 -13.78
CA LYS A 35 -9.61 -6.54 -12.67
C LYS A 35 -9.37 -5.10 -12.26
N GLY A 36 -8.12 -4.72 -12.00
CA GLY A 36 -7.73 -3.40 -11.51
C GLY A 36 -8.42 -3.02 -10.20
N PHE A 37 -8.17 -1.80 -9.73
CA PHE A 37 -8.73 -1.28 -8.48
C PHE A 37 -10.05 -0.52 -8.65
N ASP A 38 -10.48 -0.26 -9.88
CA ASP A 38 -11.72 0.45 -10.17
C ASP A 38 -12.70 -0.46 -10.93
N PRO A 39 -13.77 -0.96 -10.27
CA PRO A 39 -14.76 -1.81 -10.94
C PRO A 39 -15.45 -1.13 -12.14
N LYS A 40 -15.53 0.22 -12.14
CA LYS A 40 -16.12 1.02 -13.21
C LYS A 40 -15.14 1.32 -14.35
N ASN A 41 -13.84 1.32 -14.02
CA ASN A 41 -12.76 1.53 -15.01
C ASN A 41 -11.57 0.63 -14.67
N ARG A 42 -11.63 -0.62 -15.06
CA ARG A 42 -10.65 -1.66 -14.72
C ARG A 42 -9.23 -1.37 -15.22
N ARG A 43 -9.06 -0.48 -16.20
CA ARG A 43 -7.75 -0.08 -16.75
C ARG A 43 -7.25 1.23 -16.16
N ARG A 44 -7.92 1.76 -15.12
CA ARG A 44 -7.50 3.00 -14.47
C ARG A 44 -6.12 2.82 -13.85
N ARG A 45 -5.25 3.79 -14.12
CA ARG A 45 -3.94 3.93 -13.48
C ARG A 45 -3.97 5.07 -12.48
N TYR A 46 -3.06 5.02 -11.52
CA TYR A 46 -3.04 5.91 -10.38
C TYR A 46 -1.72 6.67 -10.30
N HIS A 47 -1.76 7.91 -9.82
CA HIS A 47 -0.58 8.70 -9.49
C HIS A 47 0.13 8.17 -8.25
N ALA A 48 -0.63 7.59 -7.31
CA ALA A 48 -0.10 6.96 -6.13
C ALA A 48 -0.97 5.75 -5.72
N ILE A 49 -0.31 4.72 -5.19
CA ILE A 49 -0.93 3.60 -4.49
C ILE A 49 -0.25 3.52 -3.12
N LEU A 50 -1.02 3.73 -2.05
CA LEU A 50 -0.54 3.67 -0.67
C LEU A 50 -1.15 2.44 -0.01
N LEU A 51 -0.30 1.57 0.53
CA LEU A 51 -0.67 0.30 1.13
C LEU A 51 -0.40 0.30 2.64
N ASP A 52 -1.44 -0.05 3.39
CA ASP A 52 -1.40 -0.23 4.84
C ASP A 52 -2.38 -1.35 5.21
N VAL A 53 -1.98 -2.61 4.96
CA VAL A 53 -2.82 -3.80 5.15
C VAL A 53 -2.13 -4.81 6.06
N ASP A 54 -0.94 -5.30 5.69
CA ASP A 54 -0.17 -6.26 6.47
C ASP A 54 0.71 -5.54 7.51
N HIS A 55 1.16 -6.26 8.55
CA HIS A 55 2.05 -5.70 9.56
C HIS A 55 3.40 -5.29 8.97
N SER A 56 3.91 -6.11 8.06
CA SER A 56 5.14 -5.85 7.32
C SER A 56 5.24 -6.75 6.08
N PRO A 57 6.23 -6.56 5.20
CA PRO A 57 6.48 -7.49 4.08
C PRO A 57 6.73 -8.94 4.51
N ARG A 58 7.14 -9.17 5.77
CA ARG A 58 7.43 -10.51 6.33
C ARG A 58 6.38 -11.01 7.31
N ASP A 59 5.59 -10.12 7.88
CA ASP A 59 4.51 -10.46 8.80
C ASP A 59 3.16 -10.13 8.14
N VAL A 60 2.70 -11.07 7.31
CA VAL A 60 1.48 -10.91 6.52
C VAL A 60 0.26 -11.46 7.26
N LEU A 61 -0.87 -10.79 7.16
CA LEU A 61 -2.14 -11.22 7.76
C LEU A 61 -2.66 -12.54 7.17
N HIS A 62 -2.27 -12.86 5.94
CA HIS A 62 -2.61 -14.12 5.28
C HIS A 62 -1.48 -14.54 4.33
N PHE A 63 -1.16 -15.84 4.30
CA PHE A 63 -0.04 -16.36 3.50
C PHE A 63 -0.13 -16.04 2.00
N SER A 64 -1.34 -15.86 1.46
CA SER A 64 -1.55 -15.48 0.06
C SER A 64 -1.08 -14.06 -0.29
N HIS A 65 -0.79 -13.22 0.71
CA HIS A 65 -0.28 -11.86 0.50
C HIS A 65 1.23 -11.85 0.21
N ALA A 66 1.97 -12.83 0.73
CA ALA A 66 3.43 -12.87 0.62
C ALA A 66 3.98 -12.69 -0.82
N PRO A 67 3.39 -13.30 -1.87
CA PRO A 67 3.86 -13.11 -3.24
C PRO A 67 3.75 -11.66 -3.77
N PHE A 68 2.95 -10.81 -3.13
CA PHE A 68 2.86 -9.40 -3.49
C PHE A 68 4.16 -8.65 -3.18
N TYR A 69 4.84 -9.00 -2.09
CA TYR A 69 6.06 -8.35 -1.61
C TYR A 69 7.32 -8.82 -2.32
N GLU A 70 7.20 -9.74 -3.26
CA GLU A 70 8.27 -10.18 -4.15
C GLU A 70 8.30 -9.34 -5.45
N SER A 71 9.42 -9.36 -6.15
CA SER A 71 9.61 -8.57 -7.39
C SER A 71 8.50 -8.77 -8.42
N ASP A 72 8.01 -10.00 -8.59
CA ASP A 72 6.92 -10.30 -9.54
C ASP A 72 5.58 -9.72 -9.11
N GLY A 73 5.29 -9.69 -7.82
CA GLY A 73 4.11 -9.03 -7.26
C GLY A 73 4.16 -7.52 -7.50
N LEU A 74 5.29 -6.91 -7.19
CA LEU A 74 5.53 -5.49 -7.41
C LEU A 74 5.48 -5.11 -8.89
N ARG A 75 6.04 -5.93 -9.82
CA ARG A 75 5.90 -5.71 -11.28
C ARG A 75 4.44 -5.72 -11.73
N ARG A 76 3.59 -6.57 -11.13
CA ARG A 76 2.15 -6.52 -11.43
C ARG A 76 1.53 -5.22 -10.92
N LEU A 77 1.89 -4.76 -9.73
CA LEU A 77 1.44 -3.50 -9.17
C LEU A 77 1.80 -2.29 -10.05
N THR A 78 3.03 -2.22 -10.61
CA THR A 78 3.44 -1.09 -11.45
C THR A 78 2.55 -0.89 -12.66
N SER A 79 1.90 -1.96 -13.15
CA SER A 79 0.94 -1.86 -14.25
C SER A 79 -0.30 -1.01 -13.94
N HIS A 80 -0.56 -0.75 -12.67
CA HIS A 80 -1.64 0.11 -12.19
C HIS A 80 -1.17 1.54 -11.87
N LEU A 81 0.14 1.82 -11.95
CA LEU A 81 0.68 3.16 -11.79
C LEU A 81 0.80 3.88 -13.14
N LEU A 82 0.66 5.19 -13.10
CA LEU A 82 1.05 6.07 -14.21
C LEU A 82 2.59 6.11 -14.30
N PRO A 83 3.15 6.52 -15.46
CA PRO A 83 4.56 6.90 -15.52
C PRO A 83 4.87 7.96 -14.45
N GLY A 84 5.95 7.76 -13.70
CA GLY A 84 6.29 8.58 -12.55
C GLY A 84 5.39 8.43 -11.32
N GLY A 85 4.43 7.50 -11.35
CA GLY A 85 3.55 7.22 -10.22
C GLY A 85 4.29 6.61 -9.03
N VAL A 86 3.74 6.76 -7.84
CA VAL A 86 4.40 6.40 -6.57
C VAL A 86 3.68 5.24 -5.91
N PHE A 87 4.45 4.28 -5.41
CA PHE A 87 4.01 3.27 -4.46
C PHE A 87 4.53 3.62 -3.07
N GLY A 88 3.68 3.59 -2.06
CA GLY A 88 4.04 3.75 -0.67
C GLY A 88 3.56 2.58 0.17
N LEU A 89 4.40 2.09 1.06
CA LEU A 89 4.08 1.02 2.00
C LEU A 89 4.42 1.44 3.43
N TRP A 90 3.46 1.26 4.33
CA TRP A 90 3.68 1.34 5.77
C TRP A 90 4.02 -0.04 6.33
N SER A 91 5.02 -0.13 7.22
CA SER A 91 5.47 -1.36 7.87
C SER A 91 5.74 -1.11 9.35
N ASN A 92 5.27 -2.00 10.20
CA ASN A 92 5.54 -1.95 11.64
C ASN A 92 6.96 -2.42 12.00
N ASP A 93 7.61 -3.17 11.11
CA ASP A 93 8.95 -3.71 11.33
C ASP A 93 10.06 -2.74 10.89
N PRO A 94 11.27 -2.92 11.39
CA PRO A 94 12.47 -2.27 10.84
C PRO A 94 12.63 -2.53 9.32
N PRO A 95 13.47 -1.74 8.63
CA PRO A 95 13.71 -1.93 7.20
C PRO A 95 14.08 -3.37 6.83
N ASP A 96 13.32 -3.98 5.92
CA ASP A 96 13.54 -5.33 5.41
C ASP A 96 14.44 -5.30 4.18
N GLU A 97 15.63 -5.90 4.27
CA GLU A 97 16.63 -5.87 3.19
C GLU A 97 16.13 -6.60 1.93
N GLN A 98 15.42 -7.73 2.07
CA GLN A 98 14.95 -8.49 0.91
C GLN A 98 13.84 -7.74 0.18
N PHE A 99 12.96 -7.05 0.91
CA PHE A 99 11.95 -6.20 0.30
C PHE A 99 12.58 -4.99 -0.41
N GLN A 100 13.63 -4.39 0.16
CA GLN A 100 14.39 -3.32 -0.51
C GLN A 100 15.04 -3.81 -1.80
N VAL A 101 15.57 -5.04 -1.83
CA VAL A 101 16.06 -5.67 -3.07
C VAL A 101 14.93 -5.79 -4.09
N ALA A 102 13.77 -6.30 -3.70
CA ALA A 102 12.61 -6.41 -4.59
C ALA A 102 12.17 -5.04 -5.15
N LEU A 103 12.18 -3.99 -4.31
CA LEU A 103 11.90 -2.62 -4.76
C LEU A 103 12.92 -2.15 -5.79
N SER A 104 14.22 -2.37 -5.56
CA SER A 104 15.30 -1.96 -6.46
C SER A 104 15.27 -2.65 -7.82
N GLU A 105 14.74 -3.86 -7.89
CA GLU A 105 14.59 -4.63 -9.14
C GLU A 105 13.41 -4.17 -9.99
N VAL A 106 12.47 -3.42 -9.41
CA VAL A 106 11.18 -3.12 -10.05
C VAL A 106 10.98 -1.64 -10.30
N PHE A 107 11.42 -0.79 -9.39
CA PHE A 107 11.20 0.65 -9.46
C PHE A 107 12.47 1.39 -9.86
N ALA A 108 12.31 2.47 -10.61
CA ALA A 108 13.45 3.33 -11.02
C ALA A 108 14.16 3.96 -9.81
N TYR A 109 13.39 4.20 -8.75
CA TYR A 109 13.88 4.84 -7.53
C TYR A 109 13.06 4.39 -6.33
N TYR A 110 13.72 4.19 -5.18
CA TYR A 110 13.04 3.97 -3.91
C TYR A 110 13.80 4.61 -2.74
N GLU A 111 13.06 4.91 -1.70
CA GLU A 111 13.55 5.37 -0.39
C GLU A 111 12.95 4.55 0.72
N THR A 112 13.68 4.43 1.82
CA THR A 112 13.22 3.78 3.06
C THR A 112 13.41 4.76 4.21
N HIS A 113 12.32 5.07 4.91
CA HIS A 113 12.30 6.01 6.03
C HIS A 113 11.90 5.32 7.31
N VAL A 114 12.71 5.45 8.35
CA VAL A 114 12.34 5.06 9.72
C VAL A 114 11.66 6.24 10.39
N VAL A 115 10.40 6.08 10.76
CA VAL A 115 9.60 7.11 11.43
C VAL A 115 9.45 6.75 12.89
N THR A 116 10.08 7.53 13.76
CA THR A 116 9.97 7.37 15.21
C THR A 116 8.85 8.23 15.77
N PHE A 117 8.12 7.71 16.74
CA PHE A 117 7.06 8.43 17.44
C PHE A 117 6.94 7.96 18.88
N SER A 118 6.49 8.85 19.76
CA SER A 118 6.23 8.49 21.14
C SER A 118 4.90 7.76 21.27
N ASN A 119 4.93 6.54 21.83
CA ASN A 119 3.73 5.76 22.10
C ASN A 119 3.27 6.01 23.54
N PRO A 120 2.22 6.82 23.77
CA PRO A 120 1.77 7.17 25.11
C PRO A 120 1.15 5.99 25.87
N ILE A 121 0.68 4.96 25.16
CA ILE A 121 0.08 3.76 25.76
C ILE A 121 1.17 2.87 26.33
N GLN A 122 2.22 2.63 25.57
CA GLN A 122 3.35 1.80 25.98
C GLN A 122 4.44 2.58 26.74
N ARG A 123 4.32 3.92 26.78
CA ARG A 123 5.26 4.84 27.45
C ARG A 123 6.70 4.66 26.96
N ARG A 124 6.88 4.43 25.68
CA ARG A 124 8.19 4.31 25.01
C ARG A 124 8.10 4.87 23.60
N ASP A 125 9.25 5.17 23.04
CA ASP A 125 9.33 5.48 21.63
C ASP A 125 9.25 4.18 20.79
N GLU A 126 8.52 4.26 19.70
CA GLU A 126 8.38 3.21 18.71
C GLU A 126 8.79 3.74 17.34
N ALA A 127 9.07 2.84 16.43
CA ALA A 127 9.46 3.19 15.08
C ALA A 127 8.75 2.29 14.07
N ASN A 128 8.31 2.90 12.99
CA ASN A 128 7.77 2.21 11.83
C ASN A 128 8.63 2.51 10.61
N THR A 129 8.53 1.67 9.59
CA THR A 129 9.23 1.88 8.33
C THR A 129 8.23 2.30 7.25
N VAL A 130 8.57 3.34 6.49
CA VAL A 130 7.83 3.76 5.31
C VAL A 130 8.73 3.56 4.09
N TYR A 131 8.28 2.75 3.14
CA TYR A 131 8.91 2.59 1.85
C TYR A 131 8.19 3.45 0.83
N VAL A 132 8.94 4.19 0.03
CA VAL A 132 8.42 5.00 -1.07
C VAL A 132 9.17 4.61 -2.34
N ALA A 133 8.44 4.19 -3.37
CA ALA A 133 9.06 3.77 -4.64
C ALA A 133 8.37 4.46 -5.82
N ARG A 134 9.15 4.86 -6.82
CA ARG A 134 8.68 5.60 -8.00
C ARG A 134 8.83 4.76 -9.26
N ASN A 135 7.71 4.63 -9.97
CA ASN A 135 7.67 4.02 -11.29
C ASN A 135 8.36 4.90 -12.34
N GLU A 136 8.91 4.30 -13.40
CA GLU A 136 9.42 5.03 -14.57
C GLU A 136 8.33 5.80 -15.31
#